data_4360ea9b5422e0668fec51bed1cb8d01
#
_entry.id   4360ea9b5422e0668fec51bed1cb8d01
#
_cell.length_a   1.000
_cell.length_b   1.000
_cell.length_c   1.000
_cell.angle_alpha   90.00
_cell.angle_beta   90.00
_cell.angle_gamma   90.00
#
_symmetry.space_group_name_H-M   'P 1'
#
loop_
_entity.id
_entity.type
_entity.pdbx_description
1 polymer ?
#
loop_
_entity_poly.entity_id
_entity_poly.type
_entity_poly.pdbx_seq_one_letter_code
_entity_poly.pdbx_strand_id
1 'polypeptide(L)'
;VALRTGDPALDWAFGWLELASGARVAADRVVALPELRGPALRGLPADALGFVRTDAQGRVAGVPGVDAVGDAASFPVKHGGLGAQQADAAAARIAADLGADVEPERFEPLLVGLLLGGDVPRTITAEVAGGRALGAGASWPDPDRGAADKIGGRFLAPFLEGLGARMAAVA
;
A
#
# COMPACT_ATOMS: atom_id res chain seq x y z
N VAL A 1 -23.81 10.96 -7.24
CA VAL A 1 -23.25 9.67 -6.81
C VAL A 1 -24.15 9.10 -5.74
N ALA A 2 -24.61 7.85 -5.92
CA ALA A 2 -25.36 7.13 -4.89
C ALA A 2 -24.40 6.18 -4.15
N LEU A 3 -24.43 6.19 -2.82
CA LEU A 3 -23.66 5.29 -1.96
C LEU A 3 -24.62 4.24 -1.37
N ARG A 4 -24.24 2.98 -1.47
CA ARG A 4 -24.89 1.86 -0.77
C ARG A 4 -23.87 1.19 0.13
N THR A 5 -24.22 0.94 1.38
CA THR A 5 -23.38 0.29 2.38
C THR A 5 -24.12 -0.87 3.00
N GLY A 6 -23.37 -1.87 3.49
CA GLY A 6 -23.95 -3.03 4.16
C GLY A 6 -24.65 -4.05 3.24
N ASP A 7 -24.52 -3.90 1.93
CA ASP A 7 -25.17 -4.75 0.94
C ASP A 7 -24.14 -5.10 -0.16
N PRO A 8 -23.29 -6.10 0.09
CA PRO A 8 -22.22 -6.45 -0.83
C PRO A 8 -22.73 -6.93 -2.18
N ALA A 9 -21.99 -6.59 -3.23
CA ALA A 9 -22.23 -7.12 -4.56
C ALA A 9 -21.80 -8.58 -4.63
N LEU A 10 -22.62 -9.43 -5.22
CA LEU A 10 -22.37 -10.86 -5.36
C LEU A 10 -21.97 -11.23 -6.77
N ASP A 11 -22.66 -10.71 -7.77
CA ASP A 11 -22.45 -11.06 -9.18
C ASP A 11 -22.83 -9.90 -10.10
N TRP A 12 -22.27 -9.94 -11.31
CA TRP A 12 -22.65 -9.01 -12.38
C TRP A 12 -22.82 -9.78 -13.69
N ALA A 13 -24.04 -9.79 -14.18
CA ALA A 13 -24.38 -10.43 -15.44
C ALA A 13 -25.46 -9.64 -16.19
N PHE A 14 -25.38 -9.65 -17.51
CA PHE A 14 -26.39 -9.04 -18.39
C PHE A 14 -26.74 -7.59 -18.08
N GLY A 15 -25.75 -6.79 -17.66
CA GLY A 15 -25.95 -5.37 -17.31
C GLY A 15 -26.56 -5.12 -15.93
N TRP A 16 -26.65 -6.13 -15.06
CA TRP A 16 -27.18 -6.03 -13.71
C TRP A 16 -26.15 -6.50 -12.68
N LEU A 17 -25.97 -5.66 -11.66
CA LEU A 17 -25.23 -6.01 -10.45
C LEU A 17 -26.20 -6.56 -9.42
N GLU A 18 -26.01 -7.79 -8.99
CA GLU A 18 -26.83 -8.43 -7.96
C GLU A 18 -26.19 -8.22 -6.58
N LEU A 19 -27.00 -7.78 -5.63
CA LEU A 19 -26.59 -7.51 -4.26
C LEU A 19 -27.05 -8.63 -3.32
N ALA A 20 -26.40 -8.75 -2.15
CA ALA A 20 -26.72 -9.77 -1.16
C ALA A 20 -28.15 -9.72 -0.66
N SER A 21 -28.80 -8.56 -0.66
CA SER A 21 -30.22 -8.38 -0.36
C SER A 21 -31.16 -8.94 -1.44
N GLY A 22 -30.64 -9.37 -2.60
CA GLY A 22 -31.42 -9.73 -3.77
C GLY A 22 -31.81 -8.54 -4.64
N ALA A 23 -31.43 -7.31 -4.26
CA ALA A 23 -31.66 -6.14 -5.10
C ALA A 23 -30.75 -6.17 -6.32
N ARG A 24 -31.19 -5.57 -7.42
CA ARG A 24 -30.42 -5.44 -8.65
C ARG A 24 -30.20 -3.98 -9.01
N VAL A 25 -29.01 -3.66 -9.43
CA VAL A 25 -28.61 -2.33 -9.88
C VAL A 25 -28.17 -2.42 -11.34
N ALA A 26 -28.78 -1.63 -12.22
CA ALA A 26 -28.35 -1.55 -13.60
C ALA A 26 -26.96 -0.91 -13.67
N ALA A 27 -26.04 -1.56 -14.35
CA ALA A 27 -24.66 -1.09 -14.49
C ALA A 27 -24.06 -1.54 -15.82
N ASP A 28 -23.66 -0.61 -16.65
CA ASP A 28 -22.96 -0.88 -17.92
C ASP A 28 -21.54 -1.39 -17.66
N ARG A 29 -20.94 -0.97 -16.56
CA ARG A 29 -19.58 -1.38 -16.13
C ARG A 29 -19.53 -1.50 -14.62
N VAL A 30 -18.78 -2.47 -14.15
CA VAL A 30 -18.49 -2.68 -12.73
C VAL A 30 -16.98 -2.71 -12.54
N VAL A 31 -16.51 -1.93 -11.57
CA VAL A 31 -15.12 -1.97 -11.11
C VAL A 31 -15.13 -2.56 -9.70
N ALA A 32 -14.54 -3.72 -9.56
CA ALA A 32 -14.42 -4.41 -8.29
C ALA A 32 -13.06 -4.12 -7.64
N LEU A 33 -13.08 -3.96 -6.31
CA LEU A 33 -11.89 -3.97 -5.47
C LEU A 33 -11.94 -5.25 -4.61
N PRO A 34 -11.45 -6.38 -5.15
CA PRO A 34 -11.56 -7.67 -4.49
C PRO A 34 -10.64 -7.76 -3.26
N GLU A 35 -10.91 -8.76 -2.41
CA GLU A 35 -9.99 -9.13 -1.35
C GLU A 35 -8.61 -9.47 -1.91
N LEU A 36 -7.57 -8.89 -1.32
CA LEU A 36 -6.20 -9.16 -1.73
C LEU A 36 -5.74 -10.51 -1.17
N ARG A 37 -5.02 -11.26 -2.00
CA ARG A 37 -4.37 -12.50 -1.62
C ARG A 37 -2.88 -12.41 -1.88
N GLY A 38 -2.10 -13.00 -1.00
CA GLY A 38 -0.65 -13.08 -1.12
C GLY A 38 -0.21 -14.04 -2.23
N PRO A 39 1.06 -13.95 -2.64
CA PRO A 39 1.60 -14.76 -3.76
C PRO A 39 1.76 -16.24 -3.44
N ALA A 40 1.56 -16.68 -2.20
CA ALA A 40 1.71 -18.07 -1.74
C ALA A 40 3.03 -18.72 -2.24
N LEU A 41 4.16 -18.04 -2.05
CA LEU A 41 5.45 -18.47 -2.54
C LEU A 41 5.87 -19.81 -1.92
N ARG A 42 6.15 -20.80 -2.79
CA ARG A 42 6.54 -22.13 -2.34
C ARG A 42 7.87 -22.10 -1.59
N GLY A 43 7.90 -22.74 -0.41
CA GLY A 43 9.07 -22.79 0.45
C GLY A 43 9.16 -21.65 1.47
N LEU A 44 8.23 -20.70 1.43
CA LEU A 44 8.14 -19.64 2.44
C LEU A 44 6.89 -19.83 3.31
N PRO A 45 6.96 -19.53 4.62
CA PRO A 45 5.80 -19.57 5.50
C PRO A 45 4.81 -18.47 5.10
N ALA A 46 3.55 -18.84 4.94
CA ALA A 46 2.49 -17.92 4.57
C ALA A 46 1.38 -17.90 5.63
N ASP A 47 0.60 -16.82 5.66
CA ASP A 47 -0.64 -16.75 6.40
C ASP A 47 -1.80 -17.41 5.62
N ALA A 48 -3.01 -17.36 6.17
CA ALA A 48 -4.19 -17.97 5.57
C ALA A 48 -4.58 -17.33 4.22
N LEU A 49 -4.15 -16.10 3.95
CA LEU A 49 -4.38 -15.39 2.70
C LEU A 49 -3.22 -15.54 1.71
N GLY A 50 -2.15 -16.26 2.08
CA GLY A 50 -1.00 -16.51 1.22
C GLY A 50 0.10 -15.45 1.29
N PHE A 51 0.03 -14.49 2.21
CA PHE A 51 1.09 -13.50 2.42
C PHE A 51 2.24 -14.10 3.23
N VAL A 52 3.48 -13.74 2.88
CA VAL A 52 4.68 -14.23 3.55
C VAL A 52 4.74 -13.70 4.98
N ARG A 53 4.90 -14.59 5.96
CA ARG A 53 5.00 -14.21 7.38
C ARG A 53 6.36 -13.60 7.69
N THR A 54 6.34 -12.37 8.18
CA THR A 54 7.53 -11.61 8.55
C THR A 54 7.43 -11.05 9.96
N ASP A 55 8.59 -10.75 10.55
CA ASP A 55 8.66 -9.88 11.71
C ASP A 55 8.52 -8.40 11.33
N ALA A 56 8.65 -7.51 12.33
CA ALA A 56 8.53 -6.07 12.13
C ALA A 56 9.66 -5.47 11.28
N GLN A 57 10.77 -6.18 11.08
CA GLN A 57 11.90 -5.76 10.24
C GLN A 57 11.90 -6.42 8.85
N GLY A 58 10.84 -7.17 8.51
CA GLY A 58 10.72 -7.84 7.22
C GLY A 58 11.39 -9.20 7.13
N ARG A 59 12.00 -9.73 8.21
CA ARG A 59 12.61 -11.06 8.19
C ARG A 59 11.56 -12.14 8.07
N VAL A 60 11.77 -13.09 7.18
CA VAL A 60 10.83 -14.21 7.03
C VAL A 60 11.00 -15.20 8.18
N ALA A 61 9.92 -15.51 8.85
CA ALA A 61 9.90 -16.38 10.02
C ALA A 61 10.46 -17.79 9.69
N GLY A 62 11.51 -18.21 10.38
CA GLY A 62 12.09 -19.54 10.23
C GLY A 62 12.91 -19.77 8.94
N VAL A 63 13.18 -18.74 8.13
CA VAL A 63 13.96 -18.83 6.90
C VAL A 63 15.12 -17.80 6.95
N PRO A 64 16.29 -18.17 7.49
CA PRO A 64 17.41 -17.25 7.60
C PRO A 64 17.85 -16.68 6.25
N GLY A 65 18.23 -15.40 6.24
CA GLY A 65 18.73 -14.72 5.04
C GLY A 65 17.65 -14.38 3.99
N VAL A 66 16.36 -14.53 4.34
CA VAL A 66 15.25 -14.15 3.46
C VAL A 66 14.42 -13.07 4.13
N ASP A 67 14.15 -12.03 3.38
CA ASP A 67 13.30 -10.91 3.77
C ASP A 67 12.15 -10.77 2.79
N ALA A 68 10.99 -10.30 3.27
CA ALA A 68 9.85 -9.95 2.45
C ALA A 68 9.23 -8.64 2.94
N VAL A 69 8.94 -7.74 2.02
CA VAL A 69 8.40 -6.41 2.30
C VAL A 69 7.29 -6.07 1.30
N GLY A 70 6.55 -5.00 1.57
CA GLY A 70 5.48 -4.53 0.71
C GLY A 70 4.31 -5.50 0.62
N ASP A 71 3.71 -5.59 -0.55
CA ASP A 71 2.45 -6.32 -0.75
C ASP A 71 2.60 -7.84 -0.57
N ALA A 72 3.81 -8.39 -0.68
CA ALA A 72 4.05 -9.80 -0.44
C ALA A 72 4.04 -10.19 1.05
N ALA A 73 4.40 -9.26 1.94
CA ALA A 73 4.48 -9.50 3.38
C ALA A 73 3.10 -9.56 4.04
N SER A 74 3.01 -10.22 5.19
CA SER A 74 1.75 -10.37 5.96
C SER A 74 1.30 -9.10 6.70
N PHE A 75 1.93 -7.95 6.43
CA PHE A 75 1.49 -6.68 6.97
C PHE A 75 0.08 -6.33 6.44
N PRO A 76 -0.88 -6.00 7.31
CA PRO A 76 -2.30 -5.99 6.95
C PRO A 76 -2.72 -4.83 6.03
N VAL A 77 -1.98 -3.74 5.99
CA VAL A 77 -2.27 -2.60 5.10
C VAL A 77 -1.38 -2.67 3.88
N LYS A 78 -1.98 -2.87 2.71
CA LYS A 78 -1.28 -2.92 1.42
C LYS A 78 -1.28 -1.53 0.79
N HIS A 79 -0.12 -0.90 0.80
CA HIS A 79 0.04 0.46 0.27
C HIS A 79 1.50 0.69 -0.14
N GLY A 80 1.74 1.20 -1.35
CA GLY A 80 3.09 1.36 -1.89
C GLY A 80 4.04 2.18 -1.00
N GLY A 81 3.53 3.25 -0.38
CA GLY A 81 4.33 4.06 0.56
C GLY A 81 4.74 3.31 1.82
N LEU A 82 3.89 2.41 2.34
CA LEU A 82 4.25 1.55 3.46
C LEU A 82 5.25 0.47 3.03
N GLY A 83 5.07 -0.09 1.83
CA GLY A 83 6.04 -1.03 1.25
C GLY A 83 7.43 -0.42 1.08
N ALA A 84 7.52 0.85 0.68
CA ALA A 84 8.78 1.58 0.59
C ALA A 84 9.43 1.77 1.98
N GLN A 85 8.66 2.17 2.99
CA GLN A 85 9.17 2.28 4.37
C GLN A 85 9.66 0.94 4.93
N GLN A 86 8.96 -0.16 4.62
CA GLN A 86 9.41 -1.49 4.99
C GLN A 86 10.73 -1.85 4.29
N ALA A 87 10.86 -1.51 3.00
CA ALA A 87 12.07 -1.77 2.25
C ALA A 87 13.27 -0.98 2.79
N ASP A 88 13.08 0.28 3.17
CA ASP A 88 14.12 1.10 3.78
C ASP A 88 14.59 0.51 5.12
N ALA A 89 13.66 0.14 6.00
CA ALA A 89 13.98 -0.47 7.29
C ALA A 89 14.71 -1.83 7.11
N ALA A 90 14.26 -2.65 6.16
CA ALA A 90 14.92 -3.93 5.85
C ALA A 90 16.33 -3.71 5.27
N ALA A 91 16.49 -2.75 4.36
CA ALA A 91 17.78 -2.44 3.74
C ALA A 91 18.79 -1.92 4.76
N ALA A 92 18.38 -1.00 5.65
CA ALA A 92 19.24 -0.49 6.72
C ALA A 92 19.72 -1.63 7.65
N ARG A 93 18.80 -2.51 8.03
CA ARG A 93 19.14 -3.69 8.84
C ARG A 93 20.08 -4.65 8.11
N ILE A 94 19.82 -4.96 6.83
CA ILE A 94 20.71 -5.82 6.03
C ILE A 94 22.10 -5.20 5.94
N ALA A 95 22.21 -3.91 5.71
CA ALA A 95 23.48 -3.20 5.66
C ALA A 95 24.23 -3.29 6.98
N ALA A 96 23.56 -3.11 8.12
CA ALA A 96 24.14 -3.26 9.44
C ALA A 96 24.58 -4.71 9.71
N ASP A 97 23.77 -5.71 9.36
CA ASP A 97 24.09 -7.14 9.49
C ASP A 97 25.34 -7.51 8.65
N LEU A 98 25.62 -6.77 7.57
CA LEU A 98 26.81 -6.91 6.73
C LEU A 98 28.01 -6.06 7.20
N GLY A 99 27.89 -5.36 8.32
CA GLY A 99 28.96 -4.58 8.93
C GLY A 99 29.08 -3.13 8.43
N ALA A 100 28.07 -2.61 7.75
CA ALA A 100 28.03 -1.18 7.44
C ALA A 100 27.77 -0.36 8.72
N ASP A 101 28.33 0.84 8.78
CA ASP A 101 28.10 1.80 9.87
C ASP A 101 26.74 2.52 9.67
N VAL A 102 25.67 1.75 9.85
CA VAL A 102 24.29 2.20 9.73
C VAL A 102 23.52 1.67 10.93
N GLU A 103 22.80 2.54 11.62
CA GLU A 103 21.86 2.13 12.66
C GLU A 103 20.52 1.73 12.02
N PRO A 104 20.04 0.49 12.23
CA PRO A 104 18.77 0.05 11.67
C PRO A 104 17.61 0.80 12.32
N GLU A 105 16.90 1.59 11.55
CA GLU A 105 15.67 2.23 12.00
C GLU A 105 14.53 1.20 12.15
N ARG A 106 13.65 1.45 13.11
CA ARG A 106 12.44 0.65 13.24
C ARG A 106 11.45 1.06 12.15
N PHE A 107 10.72 0.08 11.63
CA PHE A 107 9.58 0.36 10.78
C PHE A 107 8.45 0.98 11.60
N GLU A 108 8.23 2.27 11.43
CA GLU A 108 7.13 3.03 12.04
C GLU A 108 6.14 3.41 10.91
N PRO A 109 5.09 2.61 10.72
CA PRO A 109 4.24 2.72 9.55
C PRO A 109 3.43 4.01 9.54
N LEU A 110 3.74 4.91 8.64
CA LEU A 110 3.00 6.12 8.36
C LEU A 110 2.31 6.03 6.99
N LEU A 111 0.99 5.97 7.00
CA LEU A 111 0.21 6.03 5.77
C LEU A 111 0.13 7.48 5.29
N VAL A 112 0.63 7.74 4.10
CA VAL A 112 0.51 9.05 3.44
C VAL A 112 -0.21 8.86 2.12
N GLY A 113 -1.42 9.40 2.01
CA GLY A 113 -2.26 9.35 0.83
C GLY A 113 -2.50 10.74 0.25
N LEU A 114 -2.66 10.82 -1.07
CA LEU A 114 -3.15 12.01 -1.74
C LEU A 114 -4.59 11.76 -2.18
N LEU A 115 -5.53 12.54 -1.64
CA LEU A 115 -6.92 12.52 -2.06
C LEU A 115 -7.12 13.54 -3.18
N LEU A 116 -7.37 13.04 -4.38
CA LEU A 116 -7.66 13.83 -5.57
C LEU A 116 -9.18 14.07 -5.66
N GLY A 117 -9.72 14.83 -4.72
CA GLY A 117 -11.15 15.14 -4.67
C GLY A 117 -11.39 16.64 -4.52
N GLY A 118 -12.30 17.19 -5.32
CA GLY A 118 -12.57 18.63 -5.36
C GLY A 118 -11.50 19.42 -6.12
N ASP A 119 -11.48 20.73 -5.91
CA ASP A 119 -10.64 21.66 -6.69
C ASP A 119 -9.17 21.64 -6.24
N VAL A 120 -8.88 21.14 -5.06
CA VAL A 120 -7.52 21.09 -4.48
C VAL A 120 -7.24 19.70 -3.91
N PRO A 121 -6.11 19.06 -4.29
CA PRO A 121 -5.67 17.82 -3.68
C PRO A 121 -5.43 17.97 -2.18
N ARG A 122 -5.77 16.93 -1.40
CA ARG A 122 -5.56 16.90 0.05
C ARG A 122 -4.64 15.75 0.43
N THR A 123 -3.65 16.03 1.26
CA THR A 123 -2.84 14.96 1.86
C THR A 123 -3.57 14.40 3.08
N ILE A 124 -3.66 13.08 3.15
CA ILE A 124 -4.19 12.36 4.29
C ILE A 124 -3.02 11.60 4.91
N THR A 125 -2.81 11.78 6.21
CA THR A 125 -1.83 11.02 6.98
C THR A 125 -2.52 10.22 8.06
N ALA A 126 -2.05 9.01 8.30
CA ALA A 126 -2.52 8.18 9.40
C ALA A 126 -1.39 7.30 9.92
N GLU A 127 -1.23 7.25 11.24
CA GLU A 127 -0.43 6.21 11.88
C GLU A 127 -1.15 4.87 11.76
N VAL A 128 -0.38 3.82 11.52
CA VAL A 128 -0.93 2.47 11.36
C VAL A 128 -0.40 1.58 12.47
N ALA A 129 -1.28 1.18 13.38
CA ALA A 129 -0.93 0.19 14.40
C ALA A 129 -1.89 -1.00 14.32
N GLY A 130 -1.35 -2.20 14.42
CA GLY A 130 -2.14 -3.43 14.35
C GLY A 130 -2.98 -3.56 13.08
N GLY A 131 -2.58 -2.91 12.00
CA GLY A 131 -3.28 -2.93 10.71
C GLY A 131 -4.49 -2.00 10.60
N ARG A 132 -4.68 -1.11 11.56
CA ARG A 132 -5.74 -0.09 11.54
C ARG A 132 -5.14 1.30 11.55
N ALA A 133 -5.66 2.21 10.74
CA ALA A 133 -5.33 3.61 10.86
C ALA A 133 -5.85 4.14 12.20
N LEU A 134 -4.96 4.69 13.03
CA LEU A 134 -5.28 5.18 14.39
C LEU A 134 -5.74 6.65 14.41
N GLY A 135 -5.64 7.32 13.31
CA GLY A 135 -6.08 8.71 13.16
C GLY A 135 -5.86 9.17 11.73
N ALA A 136 -6.73 10.02 11.24
CA ALA A 136 -6.55 10.68 9.96
C ALA A 136 -6.45 12.18 10.21
N GLY A 137 -5.26 12.74 9.99
CA GLY A 137 -5.07 14.18 9.85
C GLY A 137 -5.27 14.56 8.39
N ALA A 138 -6.10 15.55 8.10
CA ALA A 138 -6.11 16.18 6.79
C ALA A 138 -5.27 17.46 6.89
N SER A 139 -4.11 17.47 6.27
CA SER A 139 -3.37 18.70 6.05
C SER A 139 -3.53 19.13 4.59
N TRP A 140 -3.59 20.42 4.37
CA TRP A 140 -3.52 20.96 3.02
C TRP A 140 -2.09 20.74 2.53
N PRO A 141 -1.90 20.19 1.31
CA PRO A 141 -0.56 20.09 0.75
C PRO A 141 0.00 21.51 0.59
N ASP A 142 1.26 21.66 0.94
CA ASP A 142 2.04 22.80 0.48
C ASP A 142 2.02 22.76 -1.05
N PRO A 143 1.53 23.80 -1.74
CA PRO A 143 1.45 23.80 -3.20
C PRO A 143 2.82 23.60 -3.87
N ASP A 144 3.92 23.91 -3.15
CA ASP A 144 5.29 23.73 -3.64
C ASP A 144 5.83 22.30 -3.38
N ARG A 145 5.09 21.50 -2.60
CA ARG A 145 5.39 20.09 -2.32
C ARG A 145 4.51 19.18 -3.16
N GLY A 146 4.89 18.97 -4.38
CA GLY A 146 4.19 18.07 -5.29
C GLY A 146 4.29 16.57 -4.90
N ALA A 147 3.88 15.71 -5.82
CA ALA A 147 3.96 14.24 -5.68
C ALA A 147 5.37 13.71 -5.34
N ALA A 148 6.42 14.55 -5.49
CA ALA A 148 7.80 14.23 -5.15
C ALA A 148 8.05 13.96 -3.66
N ASP A 149 7.20 14.48 -2.75
CA ASP A 149 7.32 14.21 -1.30
C ASP A 149 6.71 12.88 -0.85
N LYS A 150 6.05 12.16 -1.72
CA LYS A 150 5.74 10.76 -1.46
C LYS A 150 7.03 9.96 -1.44
N ILE A 151 7.14 9.05 -0.48
CA ILE A 151 8.31 8.16 -0.35
C ILE A 151 8.64 7.51 -1.71
N GLY A 152 7.63 7.03 -2.45
CA GLY A 152 7.80 6.55 -3.81
C GLY A 152 8.33 7.60 -4.80
N GLY A 153 8.07 8.90 -4.59
CA GLY A 153 8.59 9.98 -5.42
C GLY A 153 10.10 10.19 -5.26
N ARG A 154 10.62 10.03 -4.04
CA ARG A 154 12.07 10.21 -3.78
C ARG A 154 12.94 9.19 -4.52
N PHE A 155 12.46 7.96 -4.65
CA PHE A 155 13.21 6.86 -5.28
C PHE A 155 12.79 6.66 -6.73
N LEU A 156 11.50 6.74 -7.02
CA LEU A 156 10.95 6.44 -8.33
C LEU A 156 11.17 7.58 -9.33
N ALA A 157 11.09 8.85 -8.91
CA ALA A 157 11.26 9.99 -9.83
C ALA A 157 12.65 10.02 -10.47
N PRO A 158 13.78 9.93 -9.72
CA PRO A 158 15.10 9.85 -10.31
C PRO A 158 15.29 8.64 -11.23
N PHE A 159 14.70 7.50 -10.86
CA PHE A 159 14.75 6.29 -11.67
C PHE A 159 14.01 6.48 -13.01
N LEU A 160 12.80 7.04 -12.98
CA LEU A 160 12.02 7.33 -14.19
C LEU A 160 12.65 8.42 -15.07
N GLU A 161 13.26 9.44 -14.47
CA GLU A 161 14.04 10.44 -15.21
C GLU A 161 15.23 9.78 -15.92
N GLY A 162 15.95 8.89 -15.23
CA GLY A 162 17.04 8.10 -15.80
C GLY A 162 16.59 7.19 -16.95
N LEU A 163 15.33 6.77 -16.97
CA LEU A 163 14.72 6.02 -18.08
C LEU A 163 14.16 6.92 -19.18
N GLY A 164 14.31 8.26 -19.07
CA GLY A 164 13.75 9.21 -20.02
C GLY A 164 12.22 9.36 -19.95
N ALA A 165 11.60 8.79 -18.92
CA ALA A 165 10.17 8.96 -18.68
C ALA A 165 9.92 10.32 -18.01
N ARG A 166 9.17 11.20 -18.68
CA ARG A 166 8.71 12.45 -18.05
C ARG A 166 7.53 12.10 -17.12
N MET A 167 7.70 12.29 -15.83
CA MET A 167 6.55 12.36 -14.93
C MET A 167 5.76 13.61 -15.34
N ALA A 168 4.54 13.39 -15.84
CA ALA A 168 3.62 14.48 -16.03
C ALA A 168 3.43 15.14 -14.65
N ALA A 169 3.80 16.41 -14.55
CA ALA A 169 3.40 17.21 -13.41
C ALA A 169 1.87 17.17 -13.38
N VAL A 170 1.33 16.61 -12.33
CA VAL A 170 -0.11 16.68 -12.09
C VAL A 170 -0.35 18.12 -11.67
N ALA A 171 -0.75 18.91 -12.65
CA ALA A 171 -1.17 20.29 -12.47
C ALA A 171 -2.51 20.34 -11.71
#